data_5e8f73ca596a7784af0bba36dbda3a46
#
_entry.id   5e8f73ca596a7784af0bba36dbda3a46
#
_cell.length_a   1.000
_cell.length_b   1.000
_cell.length_c   1.000
_cell.angle_alpha   90.00
_cell.angle_beta   90.00
_cell.angle_gamma   90.00
#
_symmetry.space_group_name_H-M   'P 1'
#
loop_
_entity.id
_entity.type
_entity.pdbx_description
1 polymer ?
#
loop_
_entity_poly.entity_id
_entity_poly.type
_entity_poly.pdbx_seq_one_letter_code
_entity_poly.pdbx_strand_id
1 'polypeptide(L)'
;MPKRVNFSRHLEKHWLDQVAIWSSQGIGKAELNANIERMLEHHVQCKVNRGKTRNQLMGIWFDASTVDEAWHNNAIGFVQQSENVPFILHWGMLIAKNYFFADVVRFIGRKSKHYDCFTYGQAQKYIAELYGDTETVKRSLRSVLKTLVDFEIILREKSGSYKPQVMGYEIEKKYKNWLVISLMQNRGTSSRSVLDLLDDLVWFPFSFTLSVNEIDQSLFELHQQGNNLVLFRK
;
A
#
# COMPACT_ATOMS: atom_id res chain seq x y z
N MET A 1 -16.33 17.22 2.45
CA MET A 1 -15.63 17.41 1.15
C MET A 1 -15.13 16.06 0.65
N PRO A 2 -15.16 15.77 -0.67
CA PRO A 2 -14.60 14.53 -1.19
C PRO A 2 -13.10 14.47 -0.94
N LYS A 3 -12.59 13.26 -0.69
CA LYS A 3 -11.16 13.01 -0.47
C LYS A 3 -10.36 13.35 -1.75
N ARG A 4 -9.11 13.77 -1.61
CA ARG A 4 -8.22 13.98 -2.77
C ARG A 4 -7.61 12.65 -3.19
N VAL A 5 -7.37 12.50 -4.50
CA VAL A 5 -6.68 11.33 -5.05
C VAL A 5 -5.17 11.51 -4.92
N ASN A 6 -4.48 10.51 -4.38
CA ASN A 6 -3.03 10.49 -4.22
C ASN A 6 -2.35 9.29 -4.89
N PHE A 7 -3.01 8.67 -5.88
CA PHE A 7 -2.46 7.61 -6.71
C PHE A 7 -2.81 7.90 -8.16
N SER A 8 -1.85 8.11 -9.05
CA SER A 8 -2.10 8.66 -10.38
C SER A 8 -1.60 7.82 -11.54
N ARG A 9 -0.69 6.86 -11.28
CA ARG A 9 -0.06 6.02 -12.28
C ARG A 9 -0.01 4.58 -11.84
N HIS A 10 -0.17 3.67 -12.80
CA HIS A 10 0.07 2.27 -12.56
C HIS A 10 1.56 2.03 -12.23
N LEU A 11 1.83 1.05 -11.40
CA LEU A 11 3.16 0.66 -10.96
C LEU A 11 3.37 -0.84 -11.20
N GLU A 12 4.56 -1.20 -11.61
CA GLU A 12 4.98 -2.59 -11.74
C GLU A 12 5.87 -2.97 -10.56
N LYS A 13 5.78 -4.23 -10.12
CA LYS A 13 6.52 -4.70 -8.93
C LYS A 13 8.02 -4.46 -9.06
N HIS A 14 8.60 -4.81 -10.21
CA HIS A 14 10.04 -4.66 -10.42
C HIS A 14 10.54 -3.21 -10.36
N TRP A 15 9.69 -2.22 -10.71
CA TRP A 15 10.05 -0.80 -10.50
C TRP A 15 10.12 -0.45 -9.02
N LEU A 16 9.18 -0.96 -8.23
CA LEU A 16 9.19 -0.75 -6.77
C LEU A 16 10.38 -1.45 -6.12
N ASP A 17 10.69 -2.70 -6.52
CA ASP A 17 11.87 -3.43 -6.06
C ASP A 17 13.14 -2.63 -6.31
N GLN A 18 13.34 -2.15 -7.54
CA GLN A 18 14.54 -1.43 -7.91
C GLN A 18 14.68 -0.09 -7.16
N VAL A 19 13.58 0.64 -7.00
CA VAL A 19 13.61 1.92 -6.25
C VAL A 19 13.83 1.68 -4.76
N ALA A 20 13.27 0.62 -4.18
CA ALA A 20 13.54 0.22 -2.80
C ALA A 20 15.03 -0.09 -2.58
N ILE A 21 15.64 -0.86 -3.49
CA ILE A 21 17.07 -1.19 -3.46
C ILE A 21 17.93 0.08 -3.54
N TRP A 22 17.68 0.96 -4.51
CA TRP A 22 18.43 2.21 -4.62
C TRP A 22 18.27 3.11 -3.40
N SER A 23 17.04 3.20 -2.85
CA SER A 23 16.80 3.96 -1.63
C SER A 23 17.54 3.38 -0.42
N SER A 24 17.65 2.04 -0.34
CA SER A 24 18.37 1.37 0.75
C SER A 24 19.91 1.49 0.64
N GLN A 25 20.42 1.81 -0.53
CA GLN A 25 21.84 2.10 -0.78
C GLN A 25 22.23 3.54 -0.42
N GLY A 26 21.28 4.38 -0.01
CA GLY A 26 21.54 5.78 0.34
C GLY A 26 21.85 6.68 -0.86
N ILE A 27 21.42 6.30 -2.06
CA ILE A 27 21.61 7.11 -3.28
C ILE A 27 20.91 8.45 -3.13
N GLY A 28 21.60 9.52 -3.50
CA GLY A 28 21.08 10.88 -3.41
C GLY A 28 19.89 11.13 -4.36
N LYS A 29 19.01 12.08 -3.99
CA LYS A 29 17.78 12.38 -4.73
C LYS A 29 17.98 12.63 -6.23
N ALA A 30 19.04 13.34 -6.62
CA ALA A 30 19.30 13.67 -8.03
C ALA A 30 19.66 12.41 -8.83
N GLU A 31 20.53 11.58 -8.29
CA GLU A 31 20.96 10.33 -8.89
C GLU A 31 19.81 9.32 -8.96
N LEU A 32 19.03 9.18 -7.88
CA LEU A 32 17.85 8.32 -7.86
C LEU A 32 16.83 8.74 -8.91
N ASN A 33 16.56 10.04 -9.07
CA ASN A 33 15.70 10.55 -10.13
C ASN A 33 16.19 10.16 -11.53
N ALA A 34 17.50 10.29 -11.79
CA ALA A 34 18.09 9.94 -13.07
C ALA A 34 18.00 8.42 -13.35
N ASN A 35 18.25 7.60 -12.33
CA ASN A 35 18.18 6.16 -12.44
C ASN A 35 16.73 5.68 -12.72
N ILE A 36 15.74 6.23 -12.01
CA ILE A 36 14.33 5.91 -12.25
C ILE A 36 13.90 6.38 -13.66
N GLU A 37 14.31 7.59 -14.10
CA GLU A 37 13.98 8.09 -15.44
C GLU A 37 14.51 7.14 -16.52
N ARG A 38 15.77 6.69 -16.39
CA ARG A 38 16.40 5.73 -17.31
C ARG A 38 15.69 4.38 -17.31
N MET A 39 15.34 3.84 -16.12
CA MET A 39 14.60 2.59 -16.00
C MET A 39 13.24 2.67 -16.70
N LEU A 40 12.52 3.79 -16.54
CA LEU A 40 11.18 3.97 -17.10
C LEU A 40 11.17 4.29 -18.61
N GLU A 41 12.31 4.68 -19.22
CA GLU A 41 12.37 5.16 -20.61
C GLU A 41 11.86 4.12 -21.60
N HIS A 42 12.17 2.85 -21.39
CA HIS A 42 11.72 1.74 -22.23
C HIS A 42 10.29 1.29 -21.98
N HIS A 43 9.71 1.65 -20.83
CA HIS A 43 8.36 1.21 -20.42
C HIS A 43 7.30 2.31 -20.58
N VAL A 44 7.69 3.59 -20.42
CA VAL A 44 6.77 4.73 -20.44
C VAL A 44 7.22 5.75 -21.50
N GLN A 45 6.69 5.64 -22.71
CA GLN A 45 7.09 6.47 -23.85
C GLN A 45 6.86 7.97 -23.65
N CYS A 46 5.70 8.34 -23.08
CA CYS A 46 5.36 9.74 -22.87
C CYS A 46 6.14 10.35 -21.71
N LYS A 47 6.99 11.35 -21.99
CA LYS A 47 7.85 12.04 -21.00
C LYS A 47 7.07 12.58 -19.79
N VAL A 48 5.86 13.16 -20.01
CA VAL A 48 5.02 13.69 -18.92
C VAL A 48 4.51 12.55 -18.03
N ASN A 49 4.11 11.43 -18.61
CA ASN A 49 3.67 10.27 -17.85
C ASN A 49 4.84 9.63 -17.10
N ARG A 50 6.02 9.55 -17.72
CA ARG A 50 7.25 9.04 -17.11
C ARG A 50 7.63 9.87 -15.88
N GLY A 51 7.63 11.21 -15.96
CA GLY A 51 7.86 12.08 -14.81
C GLY A 51 6.85 11.89 -13.68
N LYS A 52 5.57 11.68 -14.00
CA LYS A 52 4.54 11.38 -12.97
C LYS A 52 4.74 10.01 -12.32
N THR A 53 5.12 8.98 -13.08
CA THR A 53 5.42 7.65 -12.55
C THR A 53 6.66 7.71 -11.66
N ARG A 54 7.74 8.37 -12.11
CA ARG A 54 8.93 8.60 -11.29
C ARG A 54 8.60 9.28 -9.97
N ASN A 55 7.83 10.36 -9.98
CA ASN A 55 7.45 11.08 -8.76
C ASN A 55 6.63 10.21 -7.81
N GLN A 56 5.76 9.33 -8.33
CA GLN A 56 4.99 8.40 -7.51
C GLN A 56 5.89 7.34 -6.87
N LEU A 57 6.85 6.76 -7.61
CA LEU A 57 7.84 5.83 -7.09
C LEU A 57 8.73 6.47 -6.01
N MET A 58 9.21 7.69 -6.26
CA MET A 58 9.96 8.49 -5.29
C MET A 58 9.15 8.75 -4.02
N GLY A 59 7.88 9.12 -4.16
CA GLY A 59 6.99 9.35 -3.03
C GLY A 59 6.78 8.09 -2.16
N ILE A 60 6.82 6.91 -2.75
CA ILE A 60 6.64 5.65 -2.02
C ILE A 60 7.92 5.28 -1.23
N TRP A 61 9.08 5.23 -1.87
CA TRP A 61 10.28 4.63 -1.28
C TRP A 61 11.36 5.63 -0.83
N PHE A 62 11.37 6.85 -1.33
CA PHE A 62 12.41 7.82 -1.00
C PHE A 62 11.92 8.94 -0.06
N ASP A 63 10.74 9.51 -0.35
CA ASP A 63 10.23 10.66 0.39
C ASP A 63 9.57 10.24 1.71
N ALA A 64 10.19 10.59 2.83
CA ALA A 64 9.66 10.34 4.17
C ALA A 64 8.85 11.53 4.74
N SER A 65 8.74 12.65 4.02
CA SER A 65 8.17 13.91 4.55
C SER A 65 6.72 13.85 5.01
N THR A 66 5.97 12.83 4.56
CA THR A 66 4.53 12.66 4.86
C THR A 66 4.24 11.55 5.86
N VAL A 67 5.27 10.88 6.38
CA VAL A 67 5.17 9.71 7.26
C VAL A 67 6.19 9.83 8.39
N ASP A 68 6.09 8.95 9.36
CA ASP A 68 7.09 8.82 10.41
C ASP A 68 8.44 8.36 9.85
N GLU A 69 9.48 9.10 10.16
CA GLU A 69 10.83 8.84 9.63
C GLU A 69 11.41 7.52 10.15
N ALA A 70 11.22 7.20 11.44
CA ALA A 70 11.71 5.94 12.01
C ALA A 70 11.02 4.73 11.37
N TRP A 71 9.71 4.82 11.14
CA TRP A 71 8.97 3.79 10.40
C TRP A 71 9.49 3.62 8.96
N HIS A 72 9.79 4.73 8.27
CA HIS A 72 10.35 4.69 6.92
C HIS A 72 11.73 4.05 6.91
N ASN A 73 12.60 4.45 7.85
CA ASN A 73 13.97 3.91 7.98
C ASN A 73 13.96 2.42 8.35
N ASN A 74 12.98 1.95 9.13
CA ASN A 74 12.80 0.52 9.38
C ASN A 74 12.51 -0.27 8.10
N ALA A 75 11.69 0.27 7.18
CA ALA A 75 11.46 -0.37 5.88
C ALA A 75 12.75 -0.47 5.06
N ILE A 76 13.56 0.59 5.04
CA ILE A 76 14.88 0.60 4.41
C ILE A 76 15.79 -0.48 5.03
N GLY A 77 15.83 -0.58 6.36
CA GLY A 77 16.58 -1.62 7.07
C GLY A 77 16.13 -3.03 6.72
N PHE A 78 14.84 -3.27 6.58
CA PHE A 78 14.33 -4.57 6.12
C PHE A 78 14.76 -4.91 4.69
N VAL A 79 14.79 -3.93 3.78
CA VAL A 79 15.30 -4.14 2.41
C VAL A 79 16.79 -4.52 2.44
N GLN A 80 17.61 -3.83 3.24
CA GLN A 80 19.05 -4.11 3.37
C GLN A 80 19.36 -5.50 3.91
N GLN A 81 18.46 -6.06 4.75
CA GLN A 81 18.62 -7.38 5.36
C GLN A 81 18.04 -8.52 4.50
N SER A 82 17.44 -8.22 3.36
CA SER A 82 16.74 -9.19 2.51
C SER A 82 17.49 -9.39 1.20
N GLU A 83 17.59 -10.65 0.74
CA GLU A 83 18.15 -10.98 -0.57
C GLU A 83 17.29 -10.38 -1.72
N ASN A 84 15.97 -10.50 -1.56
CA ASN A 84 14.99 -9.90 -2.47
C ASN A 84 14.05 -9.01 -1.65
N VAL A 85 13.53 -7.94 -2.25
CA VAL A 85 12.60 -7.05 -1.55
C VAL A 85 11.29 -7.78 -1.24
N PRO A 86 10.96 -8.02 0.04
CA PRO A 86 9.71 -8.69 0.40
C PRO A 86 8.50 -7.87 -0.05
N PHE A 87 7.57 -8.51 -0.77
CA PHE A 87 6.41 -7.82 -1.32
C PHE A 87 5.57 -7.09 -0.26
N ILE A 88 5.53 -7.63 0.95
CA ILE A 88 4.81 -7.03 2.08
C ILE A 88 5.32 -5.63 2.45
N LEU A 89 6.59 -5.31 2.17
CA LEU A 89 7.13 -3.97 2.38
C LEU A 89 6.54 -2.97 1.40
N HIS A 90 6.41 -3.34 0.12
CA HIS A 90 5.70 -2.48 -0.85
C HIS A 90 4.26 -2.25 -0.43
N TRP A 91 3.60 -3.31 0.08
CA TRP A 91 2.23 -3.22 0.55
C TRP A 91 2.07 -2.22 1.69
N GLY A 92 2.89 -2.33 2.74
CA GLY A 92 2.88 -1.40 3.87
C GLY A 92 3.19 0.04 3.46
N MET A 93 4.18 0.25 2.57
CA MET A 93 4.50 1.57 2.02
C MET A 93 3.35 2.16 1.21
N LEU A 94 2.70 1.36 0.36
CA LEU A 94 1.54 1.77 -0.42
C LEU A 94 0.35 2.11 0.48
N ILE A 95 0.06 1.29 1.49
CA ILE A 95 -1.01 1.55 2.45
C ILE A 95 -0.75 2.86 3.18
N ALA A 96 0.41 3.05 3.78
CA ALA A 96 0.71 4.21 4.59
C ALA A 96 0.64 5.53 3.79
N LYS A 97 1.20 5.53 2.59
CA LYS A 97 1.40 6.76 1.79
C LYS A 97 0.29 7.04 0.78
N ASN A 98 -0.56 6.05 0.44
CA ASN A 98 -1.57 6.17 -0.62
C ASN A 98 -2.94 5.73 -0.13
N TYR A 99 -3.68 6.64 0.51
CA TYR A 99 -5.02 6.34 1.02
C TYR A 99 -6.02 5.97 -0.10
N PHE A 100 -5.85 6.49 -1.31
CA PHE A 100 -6.67 6.08 -2.44
C PHE A 100 -6.45 4.60 -2.81
N PHE A 101 -5.19 4.15 -2.85
CA PHE A 101 -4.83 2.75 -3.04
C PHE A 101 -5.45 1.88 -1.95
N ALA A 102 -5.27 2.26 -0.68
CA ALA A 102 -5.81 1.53 0.46
C ALA A 102 -7.35 1.41 0.43
N ASP A 103 -8.07 2.46 0.01
CA ASP A 103 -9.54 2.43 -0.09
C ASP A 103 -10.01 1.52 -1.25
N VAL A 104 -9.27 1.45 -2.37
CA VAL A 104 -9.53 0.47 -3.44
C VAL A 104 -9.29 -0.96 -2.95
N VAL A 105 -8.20 -1.19 -2.21
CA VAL A 105 -7.90 -2.51 -1.61
C VAL A 105 -8.99 -2.93 -0.63
N ARG A 106 -9.48 -2.03 0.22
CA ARG A 106 -10.60 -2.32 1.14
C ARG A 106 -11.88 -2.71 0.42
N PHE A 107 -12.17 -2.06 -0.72
CA PHE A 107 -13.28 -2.47 -1.57
C PHE A 107 -13.10 -3.91 -2.06
N ILE A 108 -11.91 -4.25 -2.57
CA ILE A 108 -11.61 -5.60 -3.09
C ILE A 108 -11.66 -6.63 -1.96
N GLY A 109 -11.05 -6.35 -0.81
CA GLY A 109 -11.09 -7.21 0.36
C GLY A 109 -12.52 -7.46 0.88
N ARG A 110 -13.43 -6.46 0.77
CA ARG A 110 -14.84 -6.65 1.06
C ARG A 110 -15.50 -7.57 0.05
N LYS A 111 -15.19 -7.40 -1.25
CA LYS A 111 -15.75 -8.25 -2.31
C LYS A 111 -15.27 -9.69 -2.20
N SER A 112 -13.99 -9.91 -1.92
CA SER A 112 -13.41 -11.25 -1.80
C SER A 112 -14.01 -12.11 -0.67
N LYS A 113 -14.62 -11.48 0.35
CA LYS A 113 -15.31 -12.21 1.42
C LYS A 113 -16.65 -12.81 0.99
N HIS A 114 -17.27 -12.30 -0.07
CA HIS A 114 -18.66 -12.63 -0.43
C HIS A 114 -18.85 -13.02 -1.90
N TYR A 115 -17.90 -12.73 -2.77
CA TYR A 115 -18.02 -12.90 -4.22
C TYR A 115 -16.71 -13.36 -4.84
N ASP A 116 -16.80 -14.23 -5.84
CA ASP A 116 -15.64 -14.71 -6.58
C ASP A 116 -15.02 -13.63 -7.48
N CYS A 117 -15.82 -12.67 -7.93
CA CYS A 117 -15.37 -11.60 -8.81
C CYS A 117 -16.13 -10.29 -8.57
N PHE A 118 -15.60 -9.19 -9.09
CA PHE A 118 -16.25 -7.87 -9.12
C PHE A 118 -16.03 -7.22 -10.49
N THR A 119 -16.89 -6.25 -10.83
CA THR A 119 -16.76 -5.47 -12.07
C THR A 119 -16.09 -4.12 -11.82
N TYR A 120 -15.53 -3.53 -12.91
CA TYR A 120 -15.04 -2.15 -12.85
C TYR A 120 -16.15 -1.17 -12.39
N GLY A 121 -17.39 -1.34 -12.89
CA GLY A 121 -18.50 -0.47 -12.49
C GLY A 121 -18.84 -0.52 -11.00
N GLN A 122 -18.73 -1.70 -10.36
CA GLN A 122 -18.91 -1.82 -8.91
C GLN A 122 -17.81 -1.09 -8.12
N ALA A 123 -16.55 -1.23 -8.55
CA ALA A 123 -15.43 -0.51 -7.95
C ALA A 123 -15.57 1.01 -8.16
N GLN A 124 -15.93 1.45 -9.38
CA GLN A 124 -16.14 2.86 -9.70
C GLN A 124 -17.26 3.47 -8.84
N LYS A 125 -18.40 2.79 -8.70
CA LYS A 125 -19.51 3.28 -7.87
C LYS A 125 -19.06 3.50 -6.43
N TYR A 126 -18.39 2.51 -5.81
CA TYR A 126 -17.91 2.62 -4.43
C TYR A 126 -16.87 3.76 -4.26
N ILE A 127 -15.92 3.86 -5.19
CA ILE A 127 -14.88 4.89 -5.12
C ILE A 127 -15.45 6.28 -5.40
N ALA A 128 -16.45 6.41 -6.28
CA ALA A 128 -17.12 7.68 -6.55
C ALA A 128 -17.86 8.22 -5.32
N GLU A 129 -18.41 7.38 -4.47
CA GLU A 129 -19.04 7.78 -3.20
C GLU A 129 -18.03 8.45 -2.25
N LEU A 130 -16.76 8.03 -2.26
CA LEU A 130 -15.70 8.56 -1.40
C LEU A 130 -14.97 9.78 -1.99
N TYR A 131 -14.77 9.80 -3.32
CA TYR A 131 -13.86 10.72 -4.00
C TYR A 131 -14.55 11.61 -5.06
N GLY A 132 -15.83 11.37 -5.35
CA GLY A 132 -16.57 12.01 -6.43
C GLY A 132 -16.37 11.32 -7.79
N ASP A 133 -17.32 11.53 -8.72
CA ASP A 133 -17.30 10.91 -10.06
C ASP A 133 -16.60 11.82 -11.08
N THR A 134 -15.28 11.94 -10.96
CA THR A 134 -14.46 12.74 -11.88
C THR A 134 -13.56 11.85 -12.74
N GLU A 135 -13.12 12.36 -13.92
CA GLU A 135 -12.18 11.64 -14.78
C GLU A 135 -10.83 11.35 -14.07
N THR A 136 -10.40 12.22 -13.15
CA THR A 136 -9.20 11.98 -12.34
C THR A 136 -9.37 10.75 -11.47
N VAL A 137 -10.51 10.60 -10.78
CA VAL A 137 -10.84 9.44 -9.95
C VAL A 137 -10.91 8.18 -10.80
N LYS A 138 -11.59 8.21 -11.95
CA LYS A 138 -11.70 7.07 -12.88
C LYS A 138 -10.34 6.60 -13.39
N ARG A 139 -9.46 7.55 -13.78
CA ARG A 139 -8.09 7.23 -14.24
C ARG A 139 -7.25 6.62 -13.13
N SER A 140 -7.36 7.16 -11.92
CA SER A 140 -6.63 6.64 -10.76
C SER A 140 -7.11 5.25 -10.36
N LEU A 141 -8.42 5.01 -10.38
CA LEU A 141 -8.97 3.66 -10.15
C LEU A 141 -8.42 2.65 -11.17
N ARG A 142 -8.43 3.00 -12.47
CA ARG A 142 -7.83 2.14 -13.52
C ARG A 142 -6.34 1.89 -13.25
N SER A 143 -5.60 2.91 -12.77
CA SER A 143 -4.18 2.77 -12.43
C SER A 143 -3.97 1.81 -11.26
N VAL A 144 -4.76 1.91 -10.18
CA VAL A 144 -4.69 0.97 -9.06
C VAL A 144 -5.04 -0.45 -9.49
N LEU A 145 -6.16 -0.62 -10.21
CA LEU A 145 -6.57 -1.96 -10.67
C LEU A 145 -5.52 -2.59 -11.58
N LYS A 146 -4.91 -1.82 -12.50
CA LYS A 146 -3.81 -2.31 -13.33
C LYS A 146 -2.60 -2.69 -12.48
N THR A 147 -2.22 -1.88 -11.49
CA THR A 147 -1.14 -2.20 -10.55
C THR A 147 -1.42 -3.53 -9.82
N LEU A 148 -2.64 -3.73 -9.34
CA LEU A 148 -3.01 -4.96 -8.64
C LEU A 148 -3.06 -6.19 -9.55
N VAL A 149 -3.36 -6.02 -10.84
CA VAL A 149 -3.23 -7.08 -11.86
C VAL A 149 -1.76 -7.44 -12.09
N ASP A 150 -0.89 -6.43 -12.24
CA ASP A 150 0.56 -6.64 -12.42
C ASP A 150 1.23 -7.25 -11.17
N PHE A 151 0.65 -7.03 -9.99
CA PHE A 151 1.04 -7.67 -8.73
C PHE A 151 0.44 -9.08 -8.54
N GLU A 152 -0.38 -9.55 -9.49
CA GLU A 152 -1.10 -10.83 -9.41
C GLU A 152 -2.08 -10.94 -8.23
N ILE A 153 -2.46 -9.78 -7.64
CA ILE A 153 -3.43 -9.70 -6.53
C ILE A 153 -4.86 -9.87 -7.01
N ILE A 154 -5.13 -9.46 -8.24
CA ILE A 154 -6.38 -9.68 -8.94
C ILE A 154 -6.11 -10.17 -10.35
N LEU A 155 -6.92 -11.11 -10.85
CA LEU A 155 -6.88 -11.54 -12.23
C LEU A 155 -7.96 -10.82 -13.03
N ARG A 156 -7.62 -10.39 -14.24
CA ARG A 156 -8.57 -9.86 -15.20
C ARG A 156 -9.10 -11.01 -16.06
N GLU A 157 -10.33 -11.47 -15.78
CA GLU A 157 -10.92 -12.60 -16.52
C GLU A 157 -11.55 -12.15 -17.85
N LYS A 158 -12.34 -11.08 -17.84
CA LYS A 158 -13.01 -10.51 -18.99
C LYS A 158 -12.95 -8.99 -18.92
N SER A 159 -13.29 -8.30 -20.01
CA SER A 159 -13.36 -6.83 -19.99
C SER A 159 -14.27 -6.33 -18.87
N GLY A 160 -13.70 -5.60 -17.91
CA GLY A 160 -14.41 -5.04 -16.77
C GLY A 160 -14.69 -5.99 -15.60
N SER A 161 -14.24 -7.25 -15.67
CA SER A 161 -14.38 -8.23 -14.58
C SER A 161 -13.01 -8.59 -13.98
N TYR A 162 -12.94 -8.71 -12.66
CA TYR A 162 -11.72 -8.98 -11.89
C TYR A 162 -12.01 -10.04 -10.83
N LYS A 163 -11.10 -11.02 -10.72
CA LYS A 163 -11.14 -12.07 -9.70
C LYS A 163 -10.07 -11.81 -8.64
N PRO A 164 -10.43 -11.59 -7.35
CA PRO A 164 -9.47 -11.47 -6.26
C PRO A 164 -8.68 -12.76 -6.07
N GLN A 165 -7.38 -12.64 -5.81
CA GLN A 165 -6.51 -13.74 -5.44
C GLN A 165 -6.17 -13.62 -3.95
N VAL A 166 -6.59 -14.59 -3.15
CA VAL A 166 -6.18 -14.66 -1.74
C VAL A 166 -4.80 -15.32 -1.71
N MET A 167 -3.81 -14.57 -1.28
CA MET A 167 -2.48 -15.12 -1.04
C MET A 167 -2.48 -15.79 0.33
N GLY A 168 -2.24 -17.10 0.38
CA GLY A 168 -2.14 -17.86 1.62
C GLY A 168 -0.86 -17.57 2.42
N TYR A 169 -0.19 -16.43 2.21
CA TYR A 169 1.02 -16.07 2.92
C TYR A 169 0.70 -15.57 4.31
N GLU A 170 1.25 -16.27 5.29
CA GLU A 170 1.35 -15.74 6.64
C GLU A 170 2.43 -14.65 6.68
N ILE A 171 2.09 -13.51 7.28
CA ILE A 171 3.02 -12.39 7.43
C ILE A 171 4.03 -12.71 8.53
N GLU A 172 5.31 -12.66 8.21
CA GLU A 172 6.39 -12.88 9.18
C GLU A 172 6.28 -11.90 10.37
N LYS A 173 6.54 -12.41 11.57
CA LYS A 173 6.43 -11.67 12.83
C LYS A 173 7.16 -10.30 12.80
N LYS A 174 8.35 -10.26 12.19
CA LYS A 174 9.19 -9.04 12.12
C LYS A 174 8.51 -7.86 11.40
N TYR A 175 7.54 -8.12 10.48
CA TYR A 175 6.85 -7.07 9.75
C TYR A 175 5.53 -6.63 10.40
N LYS A 176 4.96 -7.43 11.32
CA LYS A 176 3.60 -7.20 11.84
C LYS A 176 3.45 -5.84 12.52
N ASN A 177 4.35 -5.49 13.45
CA ASN A 177 4.29 -4.20 14.14
C ASN A 177 4.50 -3.01 13.19
N TRP A 178 5.41 -3.14 12.23
CA TRP A 178 5.64 -2.13 11.20
C TRP A 178 4.40 -1.92 10.33
N LEU A 179 3.68 -2.98 9.97
CA LEU A 179 2.42 -2.92 9.21
C LEU A 179 1.29 -2.27 10.02
N VAL A 180 1.21 -2.53 11.33
CA VAL A 180 0.26 -1.84 12.21
C VAL A 180 0.48 -0.32 12.15
N ILE A 181 1.73 0.13 12.22
CA ILE A 181 2.06 1.55 12.07
C ILE A 181 1.68 2.06 10.67
N SER A 182 1.91 1.27 9.62
CA SER A 182 1.48 1.61 8.25
C SER A 182 -0.01 1.91 8.16
N LEU A 183 -0.84 1.08 8.81
CA LEU A 183 -2.28 1.27 8.85
C LEU A 183 -2.68 2.48 9.71
N MET A 184 -2.04 2.69 10.85
CA MET A 184 -2.30 3.86 11.71
C MET A 184 -1.98 5.17 10.97
N GLN A 185 -0.87 5.24 10.24
CA GLN A 185 -0.53 6.39 9.39
C GLN A 185 -1.55 6.62 8.28
N ASN A 186 -2.00 5.56 7.61
CA ASN A 186 -3.06 5.67 6.60
C ASN A 186 -4.34 6.29 7.14
N ARG A 187 -4.70 5.97 8.37
CA ARG A 187 -5.89 6.49 9.05
C ARG A 187 -5.68 7.83 9.75
N GLY A 188 -4.42 8.28 9.88
CA GLY A 188 -4.08 9.50 10.61
C GLY A 188 -4.44 9.40 12.10
N THR A 189 -4.24 8.23 12.70
CA THR A 189 -4.55 7.97 14.11
C THR A 189 -3.35 7.39 14.84
N SER A 190 -3.20 7.75 16.12
CA SER A 190 -2.19 7.19 17.01
C SER A 190 -2.70 6.05 17.88
N SER A 191 -4.00 5.74 17.82
CA SER A 191 -4.59 4.64 18.60
C SER A 191 -5.65 3.91 17.80
N ARG A 192 -5.81 2.60 18.09
CA ARG A 192 -6.83 1.77 17.46
C ARG A 192 -7.10 0.50 18.27
N SER A 193 -8.36 0.04 18.26
CA SER A 193 -8.71 -1.26 18.84
C SER A 193 -7.99 -2.37 18.05
N VAL A 194 -7.51 -3.39 18.77
CA VAL A 194 -6.84 -4.55 18.15
C VAL A 194 -7.79 -5.26 17.19
N LEU A 195 -9.07 -5.38 17.53
CA LEU A 195 -10.08 -5.97 16.64
C LEU A 195 -10.22 -5.18 15.33
N ASP A 196 -10.31 -3.84 15.40
CA ASP A 196 -10.41 -3.02 14.18
C ASP A 196 -9.14 -3.10 13.33
N LEU A 197 -7.97 -3.32 13.95
CA LEU A 197 -6.72 -3.55 13.24
C LEU A 197 -6.75 -4.87 12.48
N LEU A 198 -7.19 -5.94 13.14
CA LEU A 198 -7.24 -7.28 12.55
C LEU A 198 -8.28 -7.39 11.43
N ASP A 199 -9.44 -6.73 11.61
CA ASP A 199 -10.56 -6.78 10.68
C ASP A 199 -10.44 -5.79 9.50
N ASP A 200 -9.41 -4.94 9.47
CA ASP A 200 -9.27 -3.99 8.36
C ASP A 200 -9.04 -4.73 7.03
N LEU A 201 -9.94 -4.49 6.10
CA LEU A 201 -9.95 -5.13 4.78
C LEU A 201 -8.73 -4.76 3.92
N VAL A 202 -7.91 -3.82 4.36
CA VAL A 202 -6.66 -3.44 3.69
C VAL A 202 -5.60 -4.54 3.73
N TRP A 203 -5.75 -5.51 4.64
CA TRP A 203 -4.85 -6.66 4.70
C TRP A 203 -4.99 -7.61 3.53
N PHE A 204 -6.16 -7.60 2.82
CA PHE A 204 -6.24 -8.31 1.56
C PHE A 204 -5.02 -7.98 0.68
N PRO A 205 -4.35 -8.96 0.06
CA PRO A 205 -4.69 -10.38 -0.06
C PRO A 205 -4.07 -11.30 1.01
N PHE A 206 -3.44 -10.73 2.05
CA PHE A 206 -2.72 -11.48 3.08
C PHE A 206 -3.63 -11.90 4.23
N SER A 207 -3.21 -12.94 4.95
CA SER A 207 -3.77 -13.29 6.25
C SER A 207 -3.01 -12.54 7.33
N PHE A 208 -3.59 -11.50 7.91
CA PHE A 208 -2.98 -10.74 8.98
C PHE A 208 -3.51 -11.19 10.33
N THR A 209 -2.60 -11.66 11.17
CA THR A 209 -2.86 -12.02 12.57
C THR A 209 -1.88 -11.29 13.47
N LEU A 210 -2.31 -10.91 14.66
CA LEU A 210 -1.46 -10.28 15.67
C LEU A 210 -1.94 -10.74 17.05
N SER A 211 -1.09 -11.47 17.76
CA SER A 211 -1.32 -11.85 19.14
C SER A 211 -0.68 -10.84 20.09
N VAL A 212 -1.18 -10.75 21.33
CA VAL A 212 -0.69 -9.78 22.33
C VAL A 212 0.81 -9.90 22.58
N ASN A 213 1.35 -11.12 22.57
CA ASN A 213 2.78 -11.39 22.77
C ASN A 213 3.66 -11.05 21.52
N GLU A 214 3.05 -10.72 20.38
CA GLU A 214 3.76 -10.23 19.19
C GLU A 214 3.80 -8.71 19.13
N ILE A 215 3.07 -8.03 20.01
CA ILE A 215 3.05 -6.55 20.07
C ILE A 215 4.34 -6.07 20.71
N ASP A 216 5.06 -5.22 20.01
CA ASP A 216 6.29 -4.61 20.48
C ASP A 216 5.97 -3.47 21.46
N GLN A 217 6.23 -3.72 22.74
CA GLN A 217 6.00 -2.74 23.81
C GLN A 217 6.92 -1.53 23.74
N SER A 218 7.98 -1.54 22.95
CA SER A 218 8.80 -0.36 22.69
C SER A 218 8.09 0.63 21.76
N LEU A 219 7.23 0.14 20.87
CA LEU A 219 6.49 0.92 19.88
C LEU A 219 5.06 1.25 20.32
N PHE A 220 4.48 0.41 21.18
CA PHE A 220 3.08 0.50 21.54
C PHE A 220 2.82 0.36 23.03
N GLU A 221 1.73 0.98 23.48
CA GLU A 221 1.09 0.71 24.76
C GLU A 221 -0.26 0.04 24.52
N LEU A 222 -0.59 -0.94 25.37
CA LEU A 222 -1.87 -1.65 25.34
C LEU A 222 -2.72 -1.18 26.54
N HIS A 223 -3.94 -0.74 26.25
CA HIS A 223 -4.89 -0.35 27.25
C HIS A 223 -6.22 -1.06 27.09
N GLN A 224 -6.78 -1.56 28.20
CA GLN A 224 -8.12 -2.09 28.23
C GLN A 224 -9.13 -0.93 28.29
N GLN A 225 -10.01 -0.82 27.27
CA GLN A 225 -11.09 0.16 27.25
C GLN A 225 -12.43 -0.56 27.12
N GLY A 226 -13.11 -0.75 28.25
CA GLY A 226 -14.30 -1.60 28.30
C GLY A 226 -13.96 -3.04 27.90
N ASN A 227 -14.65 -3.57 26.91
CA ASN A 227 -14.39 -4.92 26.37
C ASN A 227 -13.34 -4.93 25.24
N ASN A 228 -12.80 -3.77 24.87
CA ASN A 228 -11.85 -3.67 23.76
C ASN A 228 -10.43 -3.47 24.27
N LEU A 229 -9.48 -4.16 23.64
CA LEU A 229 -8.06 -3.91 23.81
C LEU A 229 -7.63 -2.88 22.76
N VAL A 230 -7.09 -1.74 23.20
CA VAL A 230 -6.70 -0.61 22.34
C VAL A 230 -5.20 -0.45 22.36
N LEU A 231 -4.64 -0.36 21.19
CA LEU A 231 -3.23 -0.15 20.93
C LEU A 231 -2.98 1.33 20.73
N PHE A 232 -2.07 1.91 21.51
CA PHE A 232 -1.60 3.30 21.39
C PHE A 232 -0.17 3.29 20.89
N ARG A 233 0.12 4.07 19.89
CA ARG A 233 1.47 4.30 19.41
C ARG A 233 2.20 5.27 20.34
N LYS A 234 3.43 4.93 20.70
CA LYS A 234 4.36 5.79 21.47
C LYS A 234 4.98 6.88 20.62
#